data_b53b4fa98bc6e6b4e749a74aa4d2415b
#
_entry.id   b53b4fa98bc6e6b4e749a74aa4d2415b
#
_cell.length_a   1.000
_cell.length_b   1.000
_cell.length_c   1.000
_cell.angle_alpha   90.00
_cell.angle_beta   90.00
_cell.angle_gamma   90.00
#
_symmetry.space_group_name_H-M   'P 1'
#
loop_
_entity.id
_entity.type
_entity.pdbx_description
1 polymer ?
#
loop_
_entity_poly.entity_id
_entity_poly.type
_entity_poly.pdbx_seq_one_letter_code
_entity_poly.pdbx_strand_id
1 'polypeptide(L)'
;MINRNEIQEKAEELIARYQIPSVSITYYQNGSYETIHAGYKDVEGQIPADADTLYSIGSCTKSFTAAAIAVLCDKGLLHLDDPVVKFIPEFDMYDSYAGSHLTIRDMLCHRCGLPRHELAWYPRLSQYSEKQMIDMLRYLKPNEPFRYKMQYQNMMYTLAGFVISRASGTTWESFVLENLIEPLDMGPISFDAPQLETFEGRAKGYRFFEDAPVPGNKQVPYCPLYTMCPAGSISMTSTQLAKWDTLFLNKGKANGKQIISEEMCTQMFTPQMLISDPIAEPLQGYLDMCSYGLGFFVENYRGTKVVQHGGHIDGFIADQCFVPDKDFACSVLTNSENPYGARVMRYLLLDAILEQEPVEWIGNFLRFQNDMKKKQQEALTSRTAVKSQSEEYPCPAPLSSICGSYSDNGYGDITIREEENGLSLELGTLTLHGFHCRSQHFLFTEEHVLPGLELEAEAEIDRKGNVTAFLIALEPTDKEKIRFLKK
;
A
#
# COMPACT_ATOMS: atom_id res chain seq x y z
N MET A 1 -2.16 -31.40 10.03
CA MET A 1 -1.34 -31.20 8.78
C MET A 1 -2.23 -30.63 7.69
N ILE A 2 -1.72 -29.63 6.97
CA ILE A 2 -2.46 -29.00 5.85
C ILE A 2 -2.68 -30.03 4.74
N ASN A 3 -3.92 -30.17 4.30
CA ASN A 3 -4.27 -31.01 3.17
C ASN A 3 -4.10 -30.22 1.87
N ARG A 4 -3.07 -30.53 1.08
CA ARG A 4 -2.75 -29.83 -0.17
C ARG A 4 -3.92 -29.80 -1.16
N ASN A 5 -4.65 -30.92 -1.31
CA ASN A 5 -5.75 -31.00 -2.25
C ASN A 5 -6.91 -30.09 -1.83
N GLU A 6 -7.21 -30.01 -0.54
CA GLU A 6 -8.23 -29.11 -0.01
C GLU A 6 -7.87 -27.64 -0.26
N ILE A 7 -6.61 -27.25 -0.06
CA ILE A 7 -6.15 -25.88 -0.35
C ILE A 7 -6.21 -25.59 -1.85
N GLN A 8 -5.90 -26.57 -2.71
CA GLN A 8 -6.07 -26.43 -4.17
C GLN A 8 -7.54 -26.18 -4.54
N GLU A 9 -8.48 -26.97 -4.00
CA GLU A 9 -9.92 -26.77 -4.23
C GLU A 9 -10.38 -25.39 -3.73
N LYS A 10 -9.89 -24.96 -2.56
CA LYS A 10 -10.19 -23.63 -2.03
C LYS A 10 -9.60 -22.51 -2.87
N ALA A 11 -8.41 -22.68 -3.45
CA ALA A 11 -7.82 -21.72 -4.39
C ALA A 11 -8.66 -21.59 -5.67
N GLU A 12 -9.16 -22.72 -6.21
CA GLU A 12 -10.04 -22.73 -7.37
C GLU A 12 -11.42 -22.11 -7.06
N GLU A 13 -11.99 -22.40 -5.89
CA GLU A 13 -13.21 -21.74 -5.40
C GLU A 13 -13.01 -20.22 -5.29
N LEU A 14 -11.88 -19.79 -4.72
CA LEU A 14 -11.56 -18.39 -4.53
C LEU A 14 -11.52 -17.63 -5.86
N ILE A 15 -10.70 -18.10 -6.83
CA ILE A 15 -10.55 -17.41 -8.12
C ILE A 15 -11.87 -17.31 -8.85
N ALA A 16 -12.73 -18.34 -8.76
CA ALA A 16 -14.06 -18.32 -9.38
C ALA A 16 -15.01 -17.32 -8.70
N ARG A 17 -15.08 -17.32 -7.37
CA ARG A 17 -16.03 -16.47 -6.62
C ARG A 17 -15.62 -15.00 -6.55
N TYR A 18 -14.30 -14.72 -6.50
CA TYR A 18 -13.77 -13.36 -6.43
C TYR A 18 -13.35 -12.80 -7.79
N GLN A 19 -13.47 -13.62 -8.85
CA GLN A 19 -13.07 -13.26 -10.22
C GLN A 19 -11.61 -12.83 -10.33
N ILE A 20 -10.75 -13.51 -9.58
CA ILE A 20 -9.30 -13.30 -9.56
C ILE A 20 -8.69 -14.12 -10.71
N PRO A 21 -7.83 -13.55 -11.58
CA PRO A 21 -7.24 -14.28 -12.70
C PRO A 21 -6.34 -15.43 -12.29
N SER A 22 -5.48 -15.24 -11.28
CA SER A 22 -4.65 -16.31 -10.71
C SER A 22 -4.31 -16.08 -9.25
N VAL A 23 -4.00 -17.20 -8.59
CA VAL A 23 -3.40 -17.22 -7.25
C VAL A 23 -2.21 -18.18 -7.23
N SER A 24 -1.11 -17.75 -6.61
CA SER A 24 0.07 -18.56 -6.29
C SER A 24 0.28 -18.57 -4.79
N ILE A 25 0.31 -19.77 -4.22
CA ILE A 25 0.42 -20.00 -2.78
C ILE A 25 1.66 -20.84 -2.53
N THR A 26 2.48 -20.45 -1.56
CA THR A 26 3.53 -21.29 -1.02
C THR A 26 3.41 -21.29 0.49
N TYR A 27 3.47 -22.47 1.11
CA TYR A 27 3.58 -22.60 2.56
C TYR A 27 4.73 -23.51 2.96
N TYR A 28 5.38 -23.15 4.06
CA TYR A 28 6.44 -23.90 4.69
C TYR A 28 5.91 -24.58 5.96
N GLN A 29 6.14 -25.88 6.08
CA GLN A 29 5.79 -26.66 7.25
C GLN A 29 6.72 -27.88 7.35
N ASN A 30 7.18 -28.23 8.56
CA ASN A 30 8.00 -29.42 8.81
C ASN A 30 9.26 -29.52 7.92
N GLY A 31 9.93 -28.41 7.67
CA GLY A 31 11.18 -28.39 6.89
C GLY A 31 10.99 -28.43 5.36
N SER A 32 9.76 -28.36 4.84
CA SER A 32 9.48 -28.41 3.39
C SER A 32 8.56 -27.31 2.94
N TYR A 33 8.69 -26.94 1.65
CA TYR A 33 7.80 -26.02 0.95
C TYR A 33 6.83 -26.79 0.07
N GLU A 34 5.57 -26.41 0.14
CA GLU A 34 4.52 -26.87 -0.76
C GLU A 34 3.98 -25.68 -1.55
N THR A 35 3.74 -25.87 -2.84
CA THR A 35 3.26 -24.84 -3.75
C THR A 35 1.94 -25.22 -4.42
N ILE A 36 1.09 -24.22 -4.62
CA ILE A 36 -0.21 -24.36 -5.27
C ILE A 36 -0.36 -23.17 -6.22
N HIS A 37 -0.74 -23.47 -7.46
CA HIS A 37 -1.00 -22.46 -8.49
C HIS A 37 -2.35 -22.74 -9.12
N ALA A 38 -3.17 -21.69 -9.31
CA ALA A 38 -4.44 -21.77 -9.99
C ALA A 38 -4.68 -20.54 -10.86
N GLY A 39 -5.34 -20.73 -12.02
CA GLY A 39 -5.67 -19.65 -12.95
C GLY A 39 -4.52 -19.22 -13.87
N TYR A 40 -4.60 -18.01 -14.41
CA TYR A 40 -3.77 -17.51 -15.50
C TYR A 40 -2.94 -16.30 -15.08
N LYS A 41 -1.61 -16.38 -15.29
CA LYS A 41 -0.72 -15.21 -15.17
C LYS A 41 -0.91 -14.20 -16.31
N ASP A 42 -1.43 -14.67 -17.44
CA ASP A 42 -1.83 -13.87 -18.61
C ASP A 42 -3.19 -14.39 -19.11
N VAL A 43 -4.24 -13.61 -18.88
CA VAL A 43 -5.62 -14.01 -19.21
C VAL A 43 -5.83 -14.02 -20.74
N GLU A 44 -5.35 -13.00 -21.45
CA GLU A 44 -5.50 -12.87 -22.89
C GLU A 44 -4.72 -13.97 -23.63
N GLY A 45 -3.49 -14.26 -23.14
CA GLY A 45 -2.63 -15.33 -23.68
C GLY A 45 -3.03 -16.72 -23.21
N GLN A 46 -3.96 -16.85 -22.26
CA GLN A 46 -4.32 -18.11 -21.60
C GLN A 46 -3.11 -18.86 -21.03
N ILE A 47 -2.13 -18.10 -20.49
CA ILE A 47 -0.91 -18.66 -19.94
C ILE A 47 -1.13 -18.95 -18.45
N PRO A 48 -1.06 -20.22 -18.01
CA PRO A 48 -1.30 -20.57 -16.62
C PRO A 48 -0.22 -20.01 -15.69
N ALA A 49 -0.60 -19.72 -14.43
CA ALA A 49 0.37 -19.43 -13.39
C ALA A 49 1.15 -20.71 -13.01
N ASP A 50 2.42 -20.55 -12.68
CA ASP A 50 3.36 -21.61 -12.35
C ASP A 50 4.33 -21.20 -11.23
N ALA A 51 5.27 -22.09 -10.87
CA ALA A 51 6.24 -21.87 -9.80
C ALA A 51 7.19 -20.70 -10.06
N ASP A 52 7.42 -20.36 -11.34
CA ASP A 52 8.34 -19.30 -11.77
C ASP A 52 7.62 -17.98 -12.03
N THR A 53 6.32 -17.93 -11.77
CA THR A 53 5.51 -16.71 -11.99
C THR A 53 5.85 -15.64 -10.96
N LEU A 54 6.35 -14.48 -11.46
CA LEU A 54 6.63 -13.31 -10.64
C LEU A 54 5.39 -12.43 -10.51
N TYR A 55 5.08 -12.03 -9.28
CA TYR A 55 4.03 -11.07 -8.94
C TYR A 55 4.64 -9.87 -8.23
N SER A 56 4.10 -8.69 -8.46
CA SER A 56 4.44 -7.52 -7.65
C SER A 56 3.87 -7.69 -6.24
N ILE A 57 4.75 -7.63 -5.23
CA ILE A 57 4.35 -7.90 -3.84
C ILE A 57 3.94 -6.67 -3.05
N GLY A 58 3.94 -5.48 -3.70
CA GLY A 58 3.52 -4.25 -3.07
C GLY A 58 4.20 -4.02 -1.72
N SER A 59 3.43 -3.64 -0.72
CA SER A 59 3.94 -3.29 0.60
C SER A 59 4.61 -4.41 1.39
N CYS A 60 4.56 -5.68 0.94
CA CYS A 60 5.44 -6.72 1.51
C CYS A 60 6.93 -6.35 1.36
N THR A 61 7.28 -5.49 0.39
CA THR A 61 8.61 -4.86 0.21
C THR A 61 9.11 -4.18 1.48
N LYS A 62 8.22 -3.65 2.33
CA LYS A 62 8.60 -2.94 3.56
C LYS A 62 9.37 -3.81 4.54
N SER A 63 9.09 -5.10 4.57
CA SER A 63 9.83 -6.05 5.40
C SER A 63 11.31 -6.15 4.98
N PHE A 64 11.59 -6.06 3.66
CA PHE A 64 12.96 -6.04 3.13
C PHE A 64 13.67 -4.73 3.46
N THR A 65 12.99 -3.60 3.36
CA THR A 65 13.55 -2.29 3.74
C THR A 65 13.86 -2.24 5.23
N ALA A 66 12.97 -2.73 6.09
CA ALA A 66 13.21 -2.83 7.53
C ALA A 66 14.38 -3.79 7.85
N ALA A 67 14.48 -4.91 7.14
CA ALA A 67 15.57 -5.85 7.29
C ALA A 67 16.92 -5.27 6.81
N ALA A 68 16.93 -4.47 5.76
CA ALA A 68 18.14 -3.75 5.33
C ALA A 68 18.63 -2.78 6.42
N ILE A 69 17.72 -2.08 7.10
CA ILE A 69 18.05 -1.27 8.30
C ILE A 69 18.58 -2.19 9.41
N ALA A 70 17.98 -3.35 9.66
CA ALA A 70 18.46 -4.30 10.65
C ALA A 70 19.89 -4.76 10.38
N VAL A 71 20.23 -5.08 9.12
CA VAL A 71 21.60 -5.42 8.70
C VAL A 71 22.59 -4.25 8.94
N LEU A 72 22.15 -3.01 8.68
CA LEU A 72 22.98 -1.84 8.98
C LEU A 72 23.20 -1.64 10.48
N CYS A 73 22.21 -1.95 11.33
CA CYS A 73 22.35 -1.99 12.78
C CYS A 73 23.39 -3.05 13.20
N ASP A 74 23.28 -4.28 12.67
CA ASP A 74 24.21 -5.37 12.97
C ASP A 74 25.66 -5.03 12.55
N LYS A 75 25.82 -4.25 11.48
CA LYS A 75 27.12 -3.73 11.03
C LYS A 75 27.61 -2.53 11.84
N GLY A 76 26.83 -2.01 12.79
CA GLY A 76 27.17 -0.81 13.61
C GLY A 76 27.21 0.50 12.82
N LEU A 77 26.58 0.55 11.64
CA LEU A 77 26.54 1.75 10.79
C LEU A 77 25.43 2.73 11.20
N LEU A 78 24.39 2.23 11.85
CA LEU A 78 23.32 3.03 12.43
C LEU A 78 22.67 2.30 13.62
N HIS A 79 21.82 3.02 14.37
CA HIS A 79 20.96 2.47 15.40
C HIS A 79 19.52 2.84 15.14
N LEU A 80 18.57 1.98 15.54
CA LEU A 80 17.12 2.24 15.33
C LEU A 80 16.66 3.57 15.93
N ASP A 81 17.28 4.02 17.01
CA ASP A 81 16.91 5.24 17.71
C ASP A 81 17.78 6.46 17.29
N ASP A 82 18.60 6.32 16.25
CA ASP A 82 19.28 7.45 15.61
C ASP A 82 18.24 8.37 14.95
N PRO A 83 18.38 9.70 15.11
CA PRO A 83 17.53 10.64 14.40
C PRO A 83 17.81 10.65 12.89
N VAL A 84 16.76 10.78 12.09
CA VAL A 84 16.86 10.80 10.61
C VAL A 84 17.82 11.89 10.11
N VAL A 85 17.80 13.06 10.74
CA VAL A 85 18.66 14.20 10.40
C VAL A 85 20.17 13.90 10.52
N LYS A 86 20.56 12.81 11.21
CA LYS A 86 21.96 12.33 11.24
C LYS A 86 22.43 11.85 9.86
N PHE A 87 21.53 11.27 9.07
CA PHE A 87 21.81 10.70 7.74
C PHE A 87 21.33 11.60 6.61
N ILE A 88 20.26 12.36 6.85
CA ILE A 88 19.65 13.30 5.91
C ILE A 88 19.53 14.66 6.58
N PRO A 89 20.62 15.45 6.62
CA PRO A 89 20.65 16.74 7.32
C PRO A 89 19.66 17.78 6.79
N GLU A 90 19.25 17.65 5.53
CA GLU A 90 18.25 18.49 4.86
C GLU A 90 16.80 18.15 5.19
N PHE A 91 16.58 17.01 5.87
CA PHE A 91 15.23 16.56 6.26
C PHE A 91 14.60 17.50 7.29
N ASP A 92 13.31 17.81 7.09
CA ASP A 92 12.48 18.55 8.03
C ASP A 92 11.01 18.11 7.85
N MET A 93 10.17 18.39 8.83
CA MET A 93 8.73 18.15 8.80
C MET A 93 7.98 19.43 9.10
N TYR A 94 6.68 19.45 8.80
CA TYR A 94 5.79 20.57 9.15
C TYR A 94 5.89 20.94 10.65
N ASP A 95 5.89 19.92 11.51
CA ASP A 95 6.24 20.07 12.92
C ASP A 95 7.76 19.92 13.06
N SER A 96 8.48 21.01 13.31
CA SER A 96 9.94 21.05 13.43
C SER A 96 10.47 20.24 14.62
N TYR A 97 9.67 20.06 15.68
CA TYR A 97 10.03 19.15 16.77
C TYR A 97 10.04 17.71 16.28
N ALA A 98 8.99 17.28 15.59
CA ALA A 98 8.95 15.96 14.97
C ALA A 98 10.11 15.80 13.96
N GLY A 99 10.35 16.78 13.09
CA GLY A 99 11.45 16.76 12.11
C GLY A 99 12.82 16.50 12.75
N SER A 100 13.14 17.20 13.85
CA SER A 100 14.43 17.05 14.53
C SER A 100 14.56 15.79 15.41
N HIS A 101 13.42 15.16 15.81
CA HIS A 101 13.39 14.03 16.74
C HIS A 101 12.89 12.73 16.11
N LEU A 102 12.51 12.72 14.84
CA LEU A 102 12.09 11.51 14.11
C LEU A 102 13.26 10.54 14.06
N THR A 103 13.07 9.35 14.62
CA THR A 103 14.07 8.28 14.58
C THR A 103 13.78 7.30 13.45
N ILE A 104 14.77 6.46 13.10
CA ILE A 104 14.60 5.36 12.16
C ILE A 104 13.48 4.44 12.62
N ARG A 105 13.41 4.11 13.92
CA ARG A 105 12.32 3.34 14.51
C ARG A 105 10.96 3.98 14.28
N ASP A 106 10.84 5.30 14.47
CA ASP A 106 9.58 6.02 14.28
C ASP A 106 9.06 5.93 12.84
N MET A 107 9.97 6.00 11.85
CA MET A 107 9.63 5.80 10.44
C MET A 107 9.09 4.39 10.19
N LEU A 108 9.84 3.37 10.65
CA LEU A 108 9.53 1.97 10.36
C LEU A 108 8.26 1.48 11.05
N CYS A 109 7.87 2.08 12.17
CA CYS A 109 6.63 1.72 12.88
C CYS A 109 5.46 2.69 12.66
N HIS A 110 5.57 3.61 11.68
CA HIS A 110 4.48 4.48 11.25
C HIS A 110 3.91 5.41 12.33
N ARG A 111 4.77 6.01 13.17
CA ARG A 111 4.32 6.91 14.24
C ARG A 111 4.82 8.35 14.11
N CYS A 112 4.99 8.82 12.87
CA CYS A 112 5.45 10.19 12.58
C CYS A 112 4.38 11.28 12.76
N GLY A 113 3.10 10.91 12.88
CA GLY A 113 1.96 11.83 13.00
C GLY A 113 1.35 12.25 11.66
N LEU A 114 1.97 11.93 10.53
CA LEU A 114 1.42 12.20 9.19
C LEU A 114 0.37 11.15 8.81
N PRO A 115 -0.79 11.53 8.28
CA PRO A 115 -1.69 10.62 7.58
C PRO A 115 -1.05 10.15 6.25
N ARG A 116 -1.78 9.38 5.46
CA ARG A 116 -1.22 8.75 4.25
C ARG A 116 -0.70 9.73 3.20
N HIS A 117 -1.37 10.87 2.99
CA HIS A 117 -1.05 11.85 1.95
C HIS A 117 -0.80 11.22 0.56
N GLU A 118 -1.57 10.18 0.19
CA GLU A 118 -1.36 9.43 -1.05
C GLU A 118 -1.39 10.33 -2.30
N LEU A 119 -2.34 11.26 -2.35
CA LEU A 119 -2.49 12.16 -3.49
C LEU A 119 -1.40 13.25 -3.57
N ALA A 120 -0.54 13.37 -2.57
CA ALA A 120 0.63 14.25 -2.66
C ALA A 120 1.72 13.67 -3.57
N TRP A 121 1.87 12.34 -3.61
CA TRP A 121 2.97 11.68 -4.33
C TRP A 121 2.49 10.77 -5.46
N TYR A 122 1.43 9.96 -5.29
CA TYR A 122 1.00 8.95 -6.26
C TYR A 122 0.78 9.51 -7.68
N PRO A 123 0.07 10.65 -7.88
CA PRO A 123 -0.14 11.20 -9.21
C PRO A 123 1.12 11.80 -9.86
N ARG A 124 2.23 11.89 -9.13
CA ARG A 124 3.46 12.57 -9.56
C ARG A 124 4.72 11.72 -9.42
N LEU A 125 4.57 10.40 -9.30
CA LEU A 125 5.70 9.48 -9.06
C LEU A 125 6.89 9.73 -9.99
N SER A 126 6.65 9.91 -11.29
CA SER A 126 7.69 10.15 -12.30
C SER A 126 8.37 11.54 -12.22
N GLN A 127 7.83 12.45 -11.42
CA GLN A 127 8.28 13.84 -11.36
C GLN A 127 9.19 14.12 -10.16
N TYR A 128 9.18 13.24 -9.14
CA TYR A 128 9.90 13.49 -7.90
C TYR A 128 11.27 12.82 -7.85
N SER A 129 12.31 13.64 -7.73
CA SER A 129 13.63 13.22 -7.27
C SER A 129 13.64 12.98 -5.76
N GLU A 130 14.70 12.32 -5.25
CA GLU A 130 14.94 12.16 -3.81
C GLU A 130 14.80 13.48 -3.05
N LYS A 131 15.46 14.55 -3.55
CA LYS A 131 15.40 15.87 -2.94
C LYS A 131 13.98 16.42 -2.85
N GLN A 132 13.18 16.28 -3.90
CA GLN A 132 11.80 16.78 -3.91
C GLN A 132 10.91 15.97 -2.96
N MET A 133 11.13 14.65 -2.84
CA MET A 133 10.43 13.81 -1.87
C MET A 133 10.76 14.18 -0.42
N ILE A 134 12.01 14.55 -0.14
CA ILE A 134 12.43 15.04 1.19
C ILE A 134 11.83 16.42 1.46
N ASP A 135 11.94 17.34 0.50
CA ASP A 135 11.49 18.73 0.66
C ASP A 135 9.96 18.82 0.88
N MET A 136 9.15 17.97 0.23
CA MET A 136 7.70 18.02 0.38
C MET A 136 7.23 17.68 1.80
N LEU A 137 7.94 16.83 2.54
CA LEU A 137 7.57 16.43 3.91
C LEU A 137 7.46 17.62 4.86
N ARG A 138 8.19 18.69 4.61
CA ARG A 138 8.13 19.95 5.37
C ARG A 138 6.77 20.64 5.30
N TYR A 139 6.00 20.38 4.24
CA TYR A 139 4.73 21.07 3.98
C TYR A 139 3.51 20.18 4.26
N LEU A 140 3.70 18.88 4.47
CA LEU A 140 2.62 17.95 4.76
C LEU A 140 2.21 18.05 6.22
N LYS A 141 0.96 18.44 6.47
CA LYS A 141 0.45 18.65 7.83
C LYS A 141 0.19 17.31 8.52
N PRO A 142 0.63 17.15 9.80
CA PRO A 142 0.18 16.04 10.63
C PRO A 142 -1.27 16.27 11.06
N ASN A 143 -2.04 15.19 11.15
CA ASN A 143 -3.38 15.21 11.74
C ASN A 143 -3.45 14.51 13.12
N GLU A 144 -2.33 13.92 13.54
CA GLU A 144 -2.15 13.34 14.87
C GLU A 144 -0.84 13.82 15.50
N PRO A 145 -0.74 13.87 16.85
CA PRO A 145 0.53 14.19 17.49
C PRO A 145 1.63 13.17 17.19
N PHE A 146 2.85 13.65 17.13
CA PHE A 146 4.04 12.81 16.96
C PHE A 146 4.11 11.66 17.98
N ARG A 147 4.29 10.42 17.53
CA ARG A 147 4.34 9.16 18.31
C ARG A 147 3.03 8.76 19.02
N TYR A 148 1.93 9.42 18.74
CA TYR A 148 0.67 9.16 19.45
C TYR A 148 -0.09 7.95 18.87
N LYS A 149 -0.22 7.88 17.53
CA LYS A 149 -1.01 6.88 16.82
C LYS A 149 -0.21 6.27 15.67
N MET A 150 -0.45 5.00 15.39
CA MET A 150 0.01 4.38 14.15
C MET A 150 -0.79 4.95 12.98
N GLN A 151 -0.08 5.55 12.03
CA GLN A 151 -0.63 6.03 10.76
C GLN A 151 0.25 5.56 9.61
N TYR A 152 -0.28 4.62 8.84
CA TYR A 152 0.48 3.97 7.77
C TYR A 152 0.94 4.98 6.73
N GLN A 153 2.26 5.10 6.51
CA GLN A 153 2.85 6.15 5.69
C GLN A 153 3.95 5.59 4.76
N ASN A 154 3.69 5.63 3.44
CA ASN A 154 4.60 5.11 2.43
C ASN A 154 5.88 5.93 2.30
N MET A 155 5.78 7.28 2.40
CA MET A 155 6.95 8.16 2.29
C MET A 155 7.99 7.92 3.40
N MET A 156 7.58 7.43 4.58
CA MET A 156 8.53 7.09 5.64
C MET A 156 9.41 5.88 5.27
N TYR A 157 8.86 4.91 4.52
CA TYR A 157 9.67 3.79 4.00
C TYR A 157 10.56 4.20 2.83
N THR A 158 10.10 5.14 2.01
CA THR A 158 10.96 5.79 1.00
C THR A 158 12.13 6.50 1.67
N LEU A 159 11.87 7.28 2.71
CA LEU A 159 12.91 7.96 3.50
C LEU A 159 13.87 6.95 4.15
N ALA A 160 13.37 5.79 4.63
CA ALA A 160 14.22 4.71 5.13
C ALA A 160 15.14 4.16 4.02
N GLY A 161 14.68 4.06 2.78
CA GLY A 161 15.51 3.72 1.62
C GLY A 161 16.63 4.73 1.39
N PHE A 162 16.34 6.02 1.53
CA PHE A 162 17.39 7.06 1.44
C PHE A 162 18.40 6.97 2.60
N VAL A 163 17.93 6.68 3.83
CA VAL A 163 18.83 6.41 4.96
C VAL A 163 19.73 5.22 4.67
N ILE A 164 19.21 4.12 4.13
CA ILE A 164 20.00 2.95 3.72
C ILE A 164 21.08 3.37 2.72
N SER A 165 20.72 4.13 1.70
CA SER A 165 21.67 4.58 0.68
C SER A 165 22.76 5.47 1.25
N ARG A 166 22.41 6.42 2.13
CA ARG A 166 23.39 7.32 2.78
C ARG A 166 24.31 6.59 3.77
N ALA A 167 23.77 5.63 4.52
CA ALA A 167 24.54 4.89 5.52
C ALA A 167 25.45 3.81 4.89
N SER A 168 25.02 3.17 3.80
CA SER A 168 25.78 2.10 3.13
C SER A 168 26.73 2.60 2.03
N GLY A 169 26.45 3.75 1.43
CA GLY A 169 27.16 4.28 0.26
C GLY A 169 26.77 3.61 -1.07
N THR A 170 25.69 2.82 -1.08
CA THR A 170 25.15 2.17 -2.31
C THR A 170 23.64 2.42 -2.42
N THR A 171 23.00 2.03 -3.52
CA THR A 171 21.54 2.19 -3.65
C THR A 171 20.78 1.19 -2.76
N TRP A 172 19.51 1.50 -2.44
CA TRP A 172 18.66 0.59 -1.68
C TRP A 172 18.54 -0.77 -2.37
N GLU A 173 18.34 -0.79 -3.69
CA GLU A 173 18.21 -2.01 -4.49
C GLU A 173 19.47 -2.87 -4.41
N SER A 174 20.66 -2.27 -4.62
CA SER A 174 21.93 -2.97 -4.53
C SER A 174 22.16 -3.51 -3.12
N PHE A 175 21.86 -2.70 -2.09
CA PHE A 175 22.03 -3.15 -0.70
C PHE A 175 21.12 -4.33 -0.36
N VAL A 176 19.84 -4.29 -0.75
CA VAL A 176 18.88 -5.39 -0.54
C VAL A 176 19.32 -6.63 -1.32
N LEU A 177 19.72 -6.47 -2.58
CA LEU A 177 20.18 -7.58 -3.41
C LEU A 177 21.38 -8.31 -2.76
N GLU A 178 22.44 -7.57 -2.45
CA GLU A 178 23.70 -8.14 -1.96
C GLU A 178 23.62 -8.70 -0.53
N ASN A 179 22.83 -8.07 0.34
CA ASN A 179 22.79 -8.42 1.76
C ASN A 179 21.60 -9.30 2.17
N LEU A 180 20.53 -9.38 1.36
CA LEU A 180 19.32 -10.15 1.68
C LEU A 180 19.00 -11.20 0.61
N ILE A 181 18.93 -10.81 -0.67
CA ILE A 181 18.42 -11.69 -1.74
C ILE A 181 19.45 -12.77 -2.11
N GLU A 182 20.68 -12.37 -2.42
CA GLU A 182 21.76 -13.31 -2.82
C GLU A 182 22.11 -14.29 -1.68
N PRO A 183 22.26 -13.86 -0.40
CA PRO A 183 22.54 -14.77 0.68
C PRO A 183 21.46 -15.83 0.95
N LEU A 184 20.21 -15.53 0.58
CA LEU A 184 19.07 -16.45 0.69
C LEU A 184 18.90 -17.35 -0.56
N ASP A 185 19.70 -17.16 -1.60
CA ASP A 185 19.54 -17.87 -2.87
C ASP A 185 18.09 -17.80 -3.39
N MET A 186 17.55 -16.57 -3.43
CA MET A 186 16.16 -16.34 -3.83
C MET A 186 15.98 -16.18 -5.36
N GLY A 187 17.05 -16.40 -6.16
CA GLY A 187 16.96 -16.32 -7.62
C GLY A 187 16.58 -14.91 -8.15
N PRO A 188 16.19 -14.79 -9.40
CA PRO A 188 15.89 -13.48 -9.97
C PRO A 188 14.62 -12.88 -9.36
N ILE A 189 14.71 -11.60 -8.97
CA ILE A 189 13.60 -10.75 -8.55
C ILE A 189 13.63 -9.46 -9.36
N SER A 190 12.54 -8.70 -9.35
CA SER A 190 12.53 -7.35 -9.89
C SER A 190 12.39 -6.32 -8.78
N PHE A 191 13.10 -5.19 -8.92
CA PHE A 191 13.01 -4.05 -8.02
C PHE A 191 12.14 -2.91 -8.56
N ASP A 192 11.72 -2.97 -9.82
CA ASP A 192 10.85 -1.96 -10.41
C ASP A 192 10.02 -2.52 -11.58
N ALA A 193 9.02 -1.74 -12.02
CA ALA A 193 8.13 -2.13 -13.11
C ALA A 193 8.86 -2.28 -14.47
N PRO A 194 9.77 -1.38 -14.89
CA PRO A 194 10.54 -1.57 -16.13
C PRO A 194 11.36 -2.86 -16.15
N GLN A 195 12.02 -3.21 -15.05
CA GLN A 195 12.75 -4.47 -14.94
C GLN A 195 11.80 -5.67 -15.01
N LEU A 196 10.65 -5.61 -14.30
CA LEU A 196 9.64 -6.68 -14.32
C LEU A 196 9.18 -6.98 -15.75
N GLU A 197 9.00 -5.96 -16.57
CA GLU A 197 8.59 -6.13 -17.97
C GLU A 197 9.57 -6.96 -18.81
N THR A 198 10.81 -7.11 -18.39
CA THR A 198 11.82 -7.95 -19.09
C THR A 198 11.70 -9.45 -18.76
N PHE A 199 10.96 -9.82 -17.71
CA PHE A 199 10.81 -11.23 -17.32
C PHE A 199 9.66 -11.90 -18.09
N GLU A 200 9.95 -13.02 -18.77
CA GLU A 200 8.92 -13.82 -19.46
C GLU A 200 7.93 -14.47 -18.48
N GLY A 201 8.40 -14.83 -17.29
CA GLY A 201 7.60 -15.47 -16.23
C GLY A 201 6.68 -14.53 -15.44
N ARG A 202 6.64 -13.23 -15.74
CA ARG A 202 5.83 -12.27 -15.00
C ARG A 202 4.33 -12.50 -15.16
N ALA A 203 3.57 -12.24 -14.10
CA ALA A 203 2.12 -12.11 -14.19
C ALA A 203 1.75 -10.71 -14.72
N LYS A 204 0.70 -10.61 -15.53
CA LYS A 204 0.04 -9.34 -15.85
C LYS A 204 -0.90 -8.98 -14.70
N GLY A 205 -0.99 -7.69 -14.36
CA GLY A 205 -1.92 -7.17 -13.34
C GLY A 205 -3.30 -6.92 -13.91
N TYR A 206 -4.36 -7.16 -13.10
CA TYR A 206 -5.73 -7.05 -13.55
C TYR A 206 -6.62 -6.32 -12.55
N ARG A 207 -7.62 -5.60 -13.11
CA ARG A 207 -8.76 -5.04 -12.38
C ARG A 207 -10.05 -5.62 -12.95
N PHE A 208 -10.98 -6.02 -12.08
CA PHE A 208 -12.29 -6.46 -12.49
C PHE A 208 -13.24 -5.27 -12.62
N PHE A 209 -13.87 -5.14 -13.78
CA PHE A 209 -14.88 -4.13 -14.09
C PHE A 209 -16.26 -4.80 -14.19
N GLU A 210 -17.10 -4.55 -13.18
CA GLU A 210 -18.45 -5.09 -13.08
C GLU A 210 -19.42 -4.35 -14.03
N ASP A 211 -19.30 -3.02 -14.08
CA ASP A 211 -20.17 -2.13 -14.84
C ASP A 211 -19.73 -1.89 -16.29
N ALA A 212 -18.70 -2.60 -16.76
CA ALA A 212 -18.28 -2.52 -18.16
C ALA A 212 -19.36 -3.14 -19.06
N PRO A 213 -19.52 -2.68 -20.34
CA PRO A 213 -20.44 -3.29 -21.30
C PRO A 213 -20.27 -4.80 -21.45
N VAL A 214 -19.04 -5.29 -21.23
CA VAL A 214 -18.70 -6.70 -21.04
C VAL A 214 -17.95 -6.79 -19.71
N PRO A 215 -18.60 -7.24 -18.62
CA PRO A 215 -17.95 -7.44 -17.34
C PRO A 215 -16.75 -8.39 -17.46
N GLY A 216 -15.66 -8.07 -16.76
CA GLY A 216 -14.50 -8.94 -16.78
C GLY A 216 -13.21 -8.27 -16.28
N ASN A 217 -12.19 -9.09 -16.20
CA ASN A 217 -10.83 -8.64 -15.87
C ASN A 217 -10.22 -7.92 -17.06
N LYS A 218 -9.67 -6.72 -16.81
CA LYS A 218 -8.89 -5.96 -17.79
C LYS A 218 -7.49 -5.76 -17.25
N GLN A 219 -6.50 -5.94 -18.11
CA GLN A 219 -5.11 -5.67 -17.77
C GLN A 219 -4.94 -4.20 -17.37
N VAL A 220 -4.20 -3.96 -16.28
CA VAL A 220 -3.73 -2.63 -15.88
C VAL A 220 -2.22 -2.53 -16.06
N PRO A 221 -1.67 -1.34 -16.35
CA PRO A 221 -0.23 -1.14 -16.43
C PRO A 221 0.46 -1.45 -15.11
N TYR A 222 1.72 -1.88 -15.14
CA TYR A 222 2.54 -1.94 -13.93
C TYR A 222 2.78 -0.53 -13.40
N CYS A 223 2.67 -0.36 -12.10
CA CYS A 223 2.92 0.92 -11.44
C CYS A 223 4.42 1.12 -11.21
N PRO A 224 5.07 2.06 -11.92
CA PRO A 224 6.48 2.37 -11.69
C PRO A 224 6.62 3.30 -10.48
N LEU A 225 7.13 2.76 -9.37
CA LEU A 225 7.22 3.52 -8.11
C LEU A 225 8.38 4.52 -8.07
N TYR A 226 9.35 4.43 -9.00
CA TYR A 226 10.50 5.34 -9.06
C TYR A 226 11.19 5.52 -7.69
N THR A 227 11.24 6.74 -7.18
CA THR A 227 11.83 7.04 -5.86
C THR A 227 11.13 6.37 -4.68
N MET A 228 9.89 5.87 -4.88
CA MET A 228 9.09 5.18 -3.85
C MET A 228 9.37 3.67 -3.77
N CYS A 229 10.33 3.13 -4.53
CA CYS A 229 10.66 1.70 -4.57
C CYS A 229 10.81 1.05 -3.19
N PRO A 230 11.45 1.65 -2.19
CA PRO A 230 11.60 1.03 -0.86
C PRO A 230 10.29 0.77 -0.13
N ALA A 231 9.19 1.37 -0.56
CA ALA A 231 7.88 1.19 0.04
C ALA A 231 7.03 0.08 -0.59
N GLY A 232 7.36 -0.39 -1.84
CA GLY A 232 6.40 -1.29 -2.49
C GLY A 232 6.75 -1.89 -3.85
N SER A 233 8.00 -1.87 -4.33
CA SER A 233 8.30 -2.18 -5.74
C SER A 233 8.74 -3.60 -6.04
N ILE A 234 9.14 -4.40 -5.06
CA ILE A 234 9.67 -5.73 -5.31
C ILE A 234 8.62 -6.63 -5.98
N SER A 235 9.10 -7.42 -6.95
CA SER A 235 8.33 -8.50 -7.57
C SER A 235 9.09 -9.80 -7.47
N MET A 236 8.39 -10.88 -7.07
CA MET A 236 8.97 -12.20 -6.85
C MET A 236 7.93 -13.31 -6.93
N THR A 237 8.37 -14.56 -6.85
CA THR A 237 7.49 -15.73 -6.77
C THR A 237 6.97 -15.94 -5.34
N SER A 238 5.89 -16.71 -5.20
CA SER A 238 5.38 -17.09 -3.87
C SER A 238 6.40 -17.89 -3.06
N THR A 239 7.20 -18.74 -3.73
CA THR A 239 8.26 -19.52 -3.06
C THR A 239 9.37 -18.62 -2.52
N GLN A 240 9.78 -17.59 -3.27
CA GLN A 240 10.79 -16.64 -2.79
C GLN A 240 10.29 -15.87 -1.57
N LEU A 241 9.02 -15.42 -1.59
CA LEU A 241 8.44 -14.71 -0.44
C LEU A 241 8.29 -15.64 0.80
N ALA A 242 7.90 -16.90 0.60
CA ALA A 242 7.86 -17.87 1.71
C ALA A 242 9.27 -18.18 2.27
N LYS A 243 10.30 -18.26 1.41
CA LYS A 243 11.70 -18.38 1.86
C LYS A 243 12.13 -17.15 2.69
N TRP A 244 11.69 -15.96 2.29
CA TRP A 244 11.93 -14.75 3.07
C TRP A 244 11.35 -14.85 4.47
N ASP A 245 10.11 -15.31 4.61
CA ASP A 245 9.47 -15.49 5.92
C ASP A 245 10.15 -16.54 6.78
N THR A 246 10.68 -17.64 6.19
CA THR A 246 11.42 -18.67 6.93
C THR A 246 12.75 -18.16 7.49
N LEU A 247 13.34 -17.07 6.97
CA LEU A 247 14.49 -16.42 7.58
C LEU A 247 14.20 -16.02 9.03
N PHE A 248 13.00 -15.51 9.30
CA PHE A 248 12.59 -15.06 10.64
C PHE A 248 12.27 -16.26 11.56
N LEU A 249 11.68 -17.35 11.04
CA LEU A 249 11.52 -18.61 11.78
C LEU A 249 12.87 -19.15 12.22
N ASN A 250 13.88 -19.04 11.36
CA ASN A 250 15.25 -19.48 11.63
C ASN A 250 16.11 -18.42 12.35
N LYS A 251 15.46 -17.43 12.99
CA LYS A 251 16.14 -16.40 13.79
C LYS A 251 17.22 -15.65 13.00
N GLY A 252 16.93 -15.34 11.75
CA GLY A 252 17.80 -14.62 10.85
C GLY A 252 18.92 -15.45 10.22
N LYS A 253 18.88 -16.78 10.31
CA LYS A 253 19.87 -17.66 9.69
C LYS A 253 19.37 -18.26 8.39
N ALA A 254 20.22 -18.27 7.37
CA ALA A 254 20.00 -18.97 6.11
C ALA A 254 21.33 -19.51 5.57
N ASN A 255 21.29 -20.67 4.92
CA ASN A 255 22.46 -21.31 4.29
C ASN A 255 23.69 -21.41 5.22
N GLY A 256 23.46 -21.66 6.52
CA GLY A 256 24.51 -21.75 7.55
C GLY A 256 25.12 -20.41 7.98
N LYS A 257 24.61 -19.28 7.50
CA LYS A 257 25.10 -17.92 7.83
C LYS A 257 24.02 -17.14 8.60
N GLN A 258 24.47 -16.27 9.51
CA GLN A 258 23.62 -15.26 10.12
C GLN A 258 23.51 -14.07 9.15
N ILE A 259 22.31 -13.82 8.64
CA ILE A 259 22.00 -12.71 7.72
C ILE A 259 21.56 -11.48 8.50
N ILE A 260 20.69 -11.69 9.48
CA ILE A 260 20.21 -10.67 10.44
C ILE A 260 20.35 -11.27 11.83
N SER A 261 20.83 -10.53 12.81
CA SER A 261 20.95 -11.06 14.18
C SER A 261 19.60 -11.48 14.75
N GLU A 262 19.59 -12.45 15.67
CA GLU A 262 18.38 -12.88 16.37
C GLU A 262 17.73 -11.71 17.13
N GLU A 263 18.54 -10.82 17.68
CA GLU A 263 18.07 -9.60 18.36
C GLU A 263 17.30 -8.69 17.38
N MET A 264 17.88 -8.39 16.23
CA MET A 264 17.24 -7.53 15.22
C MET A 264 15.98 -8.17 14.63
N CYS A 265 16.00 -9.48 14.34
CA CYS A 265 14.79 -10.20 13.96
C CYS A 265 13.68 -10.01 15.02
N THR A 266 14.00 -10.20 16.30
CA THR A 266 13.05 -10.01 17.39
C THR A 266 12.50 -8.58 17.44
N GLN A 267 13.35 -7.57 17.25
CA GLN A 267 12.92 -6.17 17.18
C GLN A 267 11.90 -5.93 16.04
N MET A 268 12.08 -6.58 14.89
CA MET A 268 11.21 -6.38 13.73
C MET A 268 9.76 -6.81 13.98
N PHE A 269 9.53 -7.88 14.73
CA PHE A 269 8.17 -8.35 15.06
C PHE A 269 7.82 -8.23 16.56
N THR A 270 8.48 -7.31 17.25
CA THR A 270 8.02 -6.81 18.56
C THR A 270 7.03 -5.67 18.33
N PRO A 271 5.82 -5.72 18.94
CA PRO A 271 4.86 -4.62 18.85
C PRO A 271 5.47 -3.27 19.23
N GLN A 272 5.45 -2.30 18.32
CA GLN A 272 5.91 -0.93 18.54
C GLN A 272 4.73 0.02 18.71
N MET A 273 3.67 -0.17 17.92
CA MET A 273 2.45 0.64 17.96
C MET A 273 1.22 -0.26 17.92
N LEU A 274 0.31 -0.06 18.87
CA LEU A 274 -1.00 -0.70 18.82
C LEU A 274 -1.86 -0.05 17.73
N ILE A 275 -2.64 -0.86 17.04
CA ILE A 275 -3.62 -0.41 16.06
C ILE A 275 -4.97 -0.35 16.76
N SER A 276 -5.50 0.87 16.89
CA SER A 276 -6.77 1.14 17.58
C SER A 276 -7.98 1.12 16.64
N ASP A 277 -7.76 0.94 15.34
CA ASP A 277 -8.85 0.88 14.37
C ASP A 277 -9.72 -0.36 14.60
N PRO A 278 -11.03 -0.29 14.38
CA PRO A 278 -11.92 -1.42 14.58
C PRO A 278 -11.51 -2.63 13.75
N ILE A 279 -11.53 -3.81 14.38
CA ILE A 279 -11.33 -5.08 13.67
C ILE A 279 -12.47 -5.26 12.65
N ALA A 280 -12.11 -5.58 11.40
CA ALA A 280 -13.07 -5.83 10.34
C ALA A 280 -14.06 -6.93 10.75
N GLU A 281 -15.34 -6.76 10.40
CA GLU A 281 -16.45 -7.63 10.83
C GLU A 281 -16.17 -9.13 10.64
N PRO A 282 -15.63 -9.61 9.51
CA PRO A 282 -15.35 -11.03 9.35
C PRO A 282 -14.33 -11.60 10.33
N LEU A 283 -13.50 -10.75 10.96
CA LEU A 283 -12.42 -11.15 11.88
C LEU A 283 -12.77 -10.97 13.35
N GLN A 284 -13.92 -10.38 13.66
CA GLN A 284 -14.38 -10.19 15.04
C GLN A 284 -14.57 -11.54 15.72
N GLY A 285 -14.00 -11.67 16.93
CA GLY A 285 -13.97 -12.94 17.69
C GLY A 285 -12.85 -13.91 17.29
N TYR A 286 -12.09 -13.63 16.25
CA TYR A 286 -10.94 -14.42 15.82
C TYR A 286 -9.62 -13.67 16.01
N LEU A 287 -9.66 -12.35 15.91
CA LEU A 287 -8.52 -11.44 16.10
C LEU A 287 -8.78 -10.58 17.33
N ASP A 288 -7.88 -10.63 18.33
CA ASP A 288 -8.01 -9.88 19.57
C ASP A 288 -7.22 -8.58 19.57
N MET A 289 -6.05 -8.60 18.96
CA MET A 289 -5.11 -7.48 18.93
C MET A 289 -4.37 -7.42 17.62
N CYS A 290 -4.19 -6.21 17.12
CA CYS A 290 -3.29 -5.92 16.01
C CYS A 290 -2.34 -4.79 16.41
N SER A 291 -1.07 -4.96 16.07
CA SER A 291 -0.03 -3.95 16.27
C SER A 291 0.89 -3.91 15.06
N TYR A 292 1.74 -2.90 14.99
CA TYR A 292 2.78 -2.80 13.98
C TYR A 292 4.16 -2.83 14.65
N GLY A 293 5.05 -3.66 14.11
CA GLY A 293 6.46 -3.73 14.47
C GLY A 293 7.32 -2.87 13.54
N LEU A 294 8.39 -3.42 12.99
CA LEU A 294 9.25 -2.78 12.00
C LEU A 294 9.13 -3.57 10.68
N GLY A 295 8.24 -3.11 9.80
CA GLY A 295 7.97 -3.75 8.52
C GLY A 295 6.99 -4.92 8.56
N PHE A 296 6.36 -5.19 9.70
CA PHE A 296 5.38 -6.25 9.90
C PHE A 296 4.23 -5.81 10.80
N PHE A 297 3.03 -6.30 10.49
CA PHE A 297 1.94 -6.38 11.45
C PHE A 297 2.15 -7.57 12.37
N VAL A 298 1.74 -7.42 13.62
CA VAL A 298 1.76 -8.49 14.64
C VAL A 298 0.36 -8.63 15.19
N GLU A 299 -0.23 -9.78 14.94
CA GLU A 299 -1.62 -10.10 15.29
C GLU A 299 -1.67 -11.20 16.37
N ASN A 300 -2.68 -11.14 17.23
CA ASN A 300 -3.08 -12.26 18.07
C ASN A 300 -4.31 -12.92 17.44
N TYR A 301 -4.07 -13.95 16.63
CA TYR A 301 -5.12 -14.68 15.93
C TYR A 301 -5.43 -15.97 16.69
N ARG A 302 -6.66 -16.10 17.23
CA ARG A 302 -7.11 -17.26 18.02
C ARG A 302 -6.12 -17.66 19.12
N GLY A 303 -5.55 -16.66 19.82
CA GLY A 303 -4.59 -16.86 20.88
C GLY A 303 -3.15 -17.15 20.43
N THR A 304 -2.87 -17.13 19.13
CA THR A 304 -1.55 -17.38 18.56
C THR A 304 -0.97 -16.10 17.94
N LYS A 305 0.31 -15.84 18.19
CA LYS A 305 1.05 -14.75 17.56
C LYS A 305 1.27 -15.07 16.08
N VAL A 306 0.72 -14.22 15.21
CA VAL A 306 0.94 -14.24 13.77
C VAL A 306 1.65 -12.96 13.37
N VAL A 307 2.74 -13.08 12.60
CA VAL A 307 3.47 -11.96 12.03
C VAL A 307 3.17 -11.93 10.54
N GLN A 308 2.73 -10.79 10.01
CA GLN A 308 2.25 -10.73 8.63
C GLN A 308 2.48 -9.35 7.99
N HIS A 309 2.41 -9.29 6.67
CA HIS A 309 2.23 -8.05 5.94
C HIS A 309 1.47 -8.29 4.64
N GLY A 310 0.47 -7.47 4.38
CA GLY A 310 -0.21 -7.44 3.09
C GLY A 310 0.47 -6.46 2.13
N GLY A 311 0.36 -6.74 0.83
CA GLY A 311 0.84 -5.84 -0.22
C GLY A 311 -0.25 -5.54 -1.23
N HIS A 312 -0.34 -4.29 -1.64
CA HIS A 312 -1.22 -3.83 -2.71
C HIS A 312 -0.44 -2.88 -3.63
N ILE A 313 -0.48 -3.15 -4.90
CA ILE A 313 -0.04 -2.28 -5.98
C ILE A 313 -0.90 -2.57 -7.19
N ASP A 314 -1.02 -1.62 -8.13
CA ASP A 314 -1.94 -1.70 -9.27
C ASP A 314 -1.92 -3.08 -9.94
N GLY A 315 -3.08 -3.75 -9.94
CA GLY A 315 -3.25 -5.07 -10.51
C GLY A 315 -2.81 -6.25 -9.65
N PHE A 316 -2.28 -6.04 -8.41
CA PHE A 316 -1.72 -7.12 -7.59
C PHE A 316 -2.06 -6.98 -6.11
N ILE A 317 -2.35 -8.12 -5.47
CA ILE A 317 -2.43 -8.24 -4.03
C ILE A 317 -1.52 -9.38 -3.59
N ALA A 318 -0.74 -9.13 -2.55
CA ALA A 318 0.11 -10.09 -1.87
C ALA A 318 -0.24 -10.18 -0.38
N ASP A 319 0.01 -11.32 0.21
CA ASP A 319 -0.05 -11.52 1.65
C ASP A 319 1.07 -12.49 2.06
N GLN A 320 1.84 -12.11 3.08
CA GLN A 320 2.88 -12.94 3.67
C GLN A 320 2.63 -13.09 5.17
N CYS A 321 2.89 -14.27 5.72
CA CYS A 321 2.87 -14.44 7.16
C CYS A 321 3.77 -15.59 7.64
N PHE A 322 4.17 -15.50 8.91
CA PHE A 322 4.78 -16.60 9.63
C PHE A 322 4.28 -16.70 11.06
N VAL A 323 4.30 -17.92 11.59
CA VAL A 323 3.84 -18.27 12.93
C VAL A 323 5.00 -18.92 13.68
N PRO A 324 5.77 -18.18 14.49
CA PRO A 324 6.97 -18.68 15.15
C PRO A 324 6.73 -19.95 15.99
N ASP A 325 5.61 -19.99 16.72
CA ASP A 325 5.27 -21.12 17.61
C ASP A 325 4.88 -22.40 16.86
N LYS A 326 4.67 -22.33 15.55
CA LYS A 326 4.26 -23.47 14.70
C LYS A 326 5.28 -23.84 13.64
N ASP A 327 6.44 -23.16 13.60
CA ASP A 327 7.44 -23.33 12.53
C ASP A 327 6.76 -23.31 11.13
N PHE A 328 5.89 -22.32 10.94
CA PHE A 328 5.05 -22.20 9.77
C PHE A 328 5.24 -20.84 9.12
N ALA A 329 5.27 -20.81 7.79
CA ALA A 329 5.20 -19.60 6.99
C ALA A 329 4.32 -19.82 5.76
N CYS A 330 3.69 -18.77 5.26
CA CYS A 330 2.99 -18.82 3.98
C CYS A 330 3.01 -17.48 3.26
N SER A 331 2.96 -17.55 1.94
CA SER A 331 2.78 -16.43 1.04
C SER A 331 1.67 -16.73 0.05
N VAL A 332 0.84 -15.72 -0.22
CA VAL A 332 -0.27 -15.78 -1.19
C VAL A 332 -0.18 -14.58 -2.11
N LEU A 333 -0.04 -14.82 -3.40
CA LEU A 333 0.11 -13.79 -4.41
C LEU A 333 -1.02 -13.90 -5.45
N THR A 334 -1.62 -12.79 -5.80
CA THR A 334 -2.68 -12.71 -6.83
C THR A 334 -2.39 -11.58 -7.81
N ASN A 335 -2.77 -11.77 -9.07
CA ASN A 335 -2.73 -10.72 -10.09
C ASN A 335 -4.09 -10.03 -10.24
N SER A 336 -4.60 -9.54 -9.14
CA SER A 336 -5.89 -8.87 -9.05
C SER A 336 -5.86 -7.77 -7.98
N GLU A 337 -6.62 -6.71 -8.17
CA GLU A 337 -6.84 -5.67 -7.16
C GLU A 337 -7.90 -6.05 -6.09
N ASN A 338 -8.39 -7.28 -6.08
CA ASN A 338 -9.33 -7.71 -5.04
C ASN A 338 -8.63 -7.77 -3.68
N PRO A 339 -9.01 -6.90 -2.70
CA PRO A 339 -8.23 -6.69 -1.48
C PRO A 339 -8.31 -7.85 -0.48
N TYR A 340 -9.18 -8.83 -0.72
CA TYR A 340 -9.47 -9.89 0.25
C TYR A 340 -8.95 -11.26 -0.17
N GLY A 341 -8.75 -11.51 -1.47
CA GLY A 341 -8.43 -12.85 -1.97
C GLY A 341 -7.21 -13.49 -1.32
N ALA A 342 -6.07 -12.81 -1.31
CA ALA A 342 -4.84 -13.30 -0.67
C ALA A 342 -5.03 -13.48 0.84
N ARG A 343 -5.66 -12.52 1.52
CA ARG A 343 -5.93 -12.56 2.96
C ARG A 343 -6.83 -13.73 3.36
N VAL A 344 -7.85 -14.03 2.58
CA VAL A 344 -8.75 -15.17 2.80
C VAL A 344 -7.99 -16.49 2.80
N MET A 345 -7.11 -16.69 1.81
CA MET A 345 -6.27 -17.90 1.75
C MET A 345 -5.31 -17.99 2.92
N ARG A 346 -4.75 -16.89 3.40
CA ARG A 346 -3.94 -16.87 4.63
C ARG A 346 -4.72 -17.40 5.83
N TYR A 347 -5.96 -16.94 6.05
CA TYR A 347 -6.76 -17.41 7.20
C TYR A 347 -7.16 -18.88 7.06
N LEU A 348 -7.43 -19.38 5.86
CA LEU A 348 -7.64 -20.82 5.62
C LEU A 348 -6.40 -21.65 6.01
N LEU A 349 -5.22 -21.19 5.62
CA LEU A 349 -3.96 -21.85 5.97
C LEU A 349 -3.68 -21.76 7.49
N LEU A 350 -3.95 -20.61 8.11
CA LEU A 350 -3.81 -20.43 9.56
C LEU A 350 -4.75 -21.35 10.35
N ASP A 351 -6.01 -21.46 9.97
CA ASP A 351 -6.93 -22.39 10.63
C ASP A 351 -6.46 -23.83 10.52
N ALA A 352 -5.96 -24.23 9.34
CA ALA A 352 -5.46 -25.59 9.11
C ALA A 352 -4.21 -25.89 9.96
N ILE A 353 -3.23 -24.96 10.05
CA ILE A 353 -2.01 -25.19 10.85
C ILE A 353 -2.26 -25.09 12.36
N LEU A 354 -3.23 -24.28 12.77
CA LEU A 354 -3.63 -24.14 14.18
C LEU A 354 -4.64 -25.20 14.61
N GLU A 355 -5.04 -26.11 13.71
CA GLU A 355 -6.01 -27.19 13.96
C GLU A 355 -7.34 -26.64 14.54
N GLN A 356 -7.77 -25.49 14.00
CA GLN A 356 -8.99 -24.82 14.43
C GLN A 356 -10.21 -25.32 13.65
N GLU A 357 -11.40 -25.14 14.24
CA GLU A 357 -12.64 -25.39 13.52
C GLU A 357 -12.70 -24.53 12.25
N PRO A 358 -13.03 -25.14 11.09
CA PRO A 358 -13.07 -24.45 9.82
C PRO A 358 -14.08 -23.29 9.82
N VAL A 359 -13.68 -22.17 9.26
CA VAL A 359 -14.56 -21.01 9.02
C VAL A 359 -14.73 -20.81 7.52
N GLU A 360 -15.94 -20.47 7.13
CA GLU A 360 -16.28 -20.20 5.72
C GLU A 360 -15.76 -18.79 5.32
N TRP A 361 -14.40 -18.62 5.31
CA TRP A 361 -13.75 -17.35 5.07
C TRP A 361 -14.10 -16.76 3.71
N ILE A 362 -14.15 -17.60 2.65
CA ILE A 362 -14.43 -17.17 1.29
C ILE A 362 -15.78 -16.44 1.25
N GLY A 363 -16.85 -17.05 1.78
CA GLY A 363 -18.17 -16.44 1.77
C GLY A 363 -18.33 -15.28 2.76
N ASN A 364 -17.69 -15.37 3.93
CA ASN A 364 -17.77 -14.30 4.94
C ASN A 364 -17.16 -12.99 4.40
N PHE A 365 -15.97 -13.03 3.84
CA PHE A 365 -15.33 -11.86 3.26
C PHE A 365 -16.03 -11.39 1.97
N LEU A 366 -16.61 -12.30 1.17
CA LEU A 366 -17.36 -11.91 0.00
C LEU A 366 -18.65 -11.15 0.39
N ARG A 367 -19.37 -11.60 1.43
CA ARG A 367 -20.52 -10.85 1.97
C ARG A 367 -20.09 -9.49 2.46
N PHE A 368 -19.03 -9.42 3.27
CA PHE A 368 -18.50 -8.16 3.75
C PHE A 368 -18.12 -7.19 2.61
N GLN A 369 -17.48 -7.69 1.56
CA GLN A 369 -17.13 -6.90 0.37
C GLN A 369 -18.38 -6.34 -0.32
N ASN A 370 -19.40 -7.16 -0.49
CA ASN A 370 -20.65 -6.74 -1.12
C ASN A 370 -21.40 -5.71 -0.27
N ASP A 371 -21.42 -5.87 1.04
CA ASP A 371 -22.04 -4.91 1.96
C ASP A 371 -21.29 -3.56 1.96
N MET A 372 -19.94 -3.57 1.87
CA MET A 372 -19.15 -2.36 1.72
C MET A 372 -19.41 -1.65 0.40
N LYS A 373 -19.46 -2.40 -0.73
CA LYS A 373 -19.83 -1.85 -2.05
C LYS A 373 -21.23 -1.21 -2.01
N LYS A 374 -22.21 -1.87 -1.41
CA LYS A 374 -23.57 -1.34 -1.28
C LYS A 374 -23.60 -0.04 -0.48
N LYS A 375 -22.92 0.03 0.67
CA LYS A 375 -22.80 1.25 1.48
C LYS A 375 -22.14 2.40 0.70
N GLN A 376 -21.11 2.10 -0.07
CA GLN A 376 -20.45 3.08 -0.93
C GLN A 376 -21.41 3.60 -2.01
N GLN A 377 -22.18 2.73 -2.67
CA GLN A 377 -23.16 3.10 -3.68
C GLN A 377 -24.31 3.94 -3.10
N GLU A 378 -24.79 3.61 -1.90
CA GLU A 378 -25.80 4.40 -1.19
C GLU A 378 -25.27 5.81 -0.84
N ALA A 379 -24.03 5.89 -0.39
CA ALA A 379 -23.36 7.18 -0.12
C ALA A 379 -23.22 8.02 -1.40
N LEU A 380 -22.81 7.42 -2.52
CA LEU A 380 -22.76 8.05 -3.84
C LEU A 380 -24.12 8.60 -4.29
N THR A 381 -25.18 7.78 -4.14
CA THR A 381 -26.55 8.19 -4.54
C THR A 381 -27.05 9.36 -3.69
N SER A 382 -26.77 9.39 -2.40
CA SER A 382 -27.14 10.50 -1.52
C SER A 382 -26.39 11.79 -1.87
N ARG A 383 -25.13 11.70 -2.30
CA ARG A 383 -24.31 12.85 -2.75
C ARG A 383 -24.75 13.36 -4.13
N THR A 384 -25.21 12.49 -5.02
CA THR A 384 -25.74 12.89 -6.33
C THR A 384 -27.01 13.75 -6.20
N ALA A 385 -27.78 13.58 -5.11
CA ALA A 385 -28.92 14.47 -4.81
C ALA A 385 -28.49 15.93 -4.51
N VAL A 386 -27.21 16.17 -4.13
CA VAL A 386 -26.64 17.50 -3.95
C VAL A 386 -26.37 18.20 -5.30
N LYS A 387 -26.22 17.43 -6.40
CA LYS A 387 -26.09 17.98 -7.77
C LYS A 387 -27.27 18.89 -8.18
N SER A 388 -28.45 18.66 -7.63
CA SER A 388 -29.65 19.41 -7.97
C SER A 388 -29.74 20.81 -7.37
N GLN A 389 -28.79 21.23 -6.55
CA GLN A 389 -28.82 22.52 -5.86
C GLN A 389 -28.04 23.63 -6.57
N SER A 390 -27.34 23.34 -7.67
CA SER A 390 -26.52 24.32 -8.39
C SER A 390 -27.32 25.50 -8.99
N GLU A 391 -28.56 25.24 -9.41
CA GLU A 391 -29.46 26.30 -9.94
C GLU A 391 -30.04 27.18 -8.82
N GLU A 392 -30.31 26.58 -7.66
CA GLU A 392 -30.84 27.32 -6.49
C GLU A 392 -29.77 28.15 -5.79
N TYR A 393 -28.52 27.67 -5.79
CA TYR A 393 -27.38 28.35 -5.18
C TYR A 393 -26.21 28.51 -6.19
N PRO A 394 -26.30 29.48 -7.12
CA PRO A 394 -25.27 29.66 -8.15
C PRO A 394 -23.91 30.04 -7.57
N CYS A 395 -22.84 29.73 -8.29
CA CYS A 395 -21.49 30.15 -7.90
C CYS A 395 -21.39 31.70 -7.94
N PRO A 396 -20.85 32.32 -6.88
CA PRO A 396 -20.69 33.78 -6.82
C PRO A 396 -19.74 34.35 -7.88
N ALA A 397 -18.89 33.53 -8.46
CA ALA A 397 -17.96 33.88 -9.51
C ALA A 397 -18.23 33.07 -10.79
N PRO A 398 -17.97 33.62 -11.99
CA PRO A 398 -18.04 32.84 -13.23
C PRO A 398 -17.11 31.64 -13.21
N LEU A 399 -17.53 30.48 -13.76
CA LEU A 399 -16.69 29.26 -13.80
C LEU A 399 -15.36 29.54 -14.51
N SER A 400 -15.35 30.37 -15.55
CA SER A 400 -14.12 30.79 -16.24
C SER A 400 -13.11 31.50 -15.32
N SER A 401 -13.57 32.17 -14.26
CA SER A 401 -12.67 32.78 -13.28
C SER A 401 -12.05 31.79 -12.28
N ILE A 402 -12.63 30.60 -12.15
CA ILE A 402 -12.09 29.50 -11.36
C ILE A 402 -10.98 28.79 -12.15
N CYS A 403 -11.06 28.80 -13.48
CA CYS A 403 -10.03 28.19 -14.33
C CYS A 403 -8.67 28.85 -14.12
N GLY A 404 -7.60 28.04 -14.24
CA GLY A 404 -6.23 28.47 -14.09
C GLY A 404 -5.36 27.47 -13.34
N SER A 405 -4.13 27.87 -13.07
CA SER A 405 -3.16 27.10 -12.32
C SER A 405 -3.13 27.55 -10.87
N TYR A 406 -3.00 26.58 -9.96
CA TYR A 406 -2.91 26.80 -8.53
C TYR A 406 -1.77 25.95 -7.96
N SER A 407 -1.23 26.32 -6.82
CA SER A 407 -0.06 25.66 -6.22
C SER A 407 -0.19 25.52 -4.72
N ASP A 408 0.25 24.36 -4.22
CA ASP A 408 0.55 24.09 -2.82
C ASP A 408 1.96 23.47 -2.71
N ASN A 409 2.72 23.80 -1.67
CA ASN A 409 4.10 23.38 -1.55
C ASN A 409 4.25 21.86 -1.26
N GLY A 410 3.26 21.24 -0.61
CA GLY A 410 3.27 19.80 -0.29
C GLY A 410 2.67 18.95 -1.41
N TYR A 411 1.60 19.45 -2.05
CA TYR A 411 0.87 18.73 -3.08
C TYR A 411 1.21 19.17 -4.51
N GLY A 412 2.05 20.21 -4.66
CA GLY A 412 2.47 20.72 -5.97
C GLY A 412 1.39 21.48 -6.71
N ASP A 413 1.45 21.46 -8.03
CA ASP A 413 0.57 22.23 -8.90
C ASP A 413 -0.69 21.45 -9.29
N ILE A 414 -1.80 22.19 -9.43
CA ILE A 414 -3.03 21.71 -10.06
C ILE A 414 -3.45 22.69 -11.15
N THR A 415 -4.18 22.19 -12.14
CA THR A 415 -4.78 23.02 -13.19
C THR A 415 -6.27 22.74 -13.28
N ILE A 416 -7.09 23.80 -13.29
CA ILE A 416 -8.54 23.71 -13.48
C ILE A 416 -8.88 24.28 -14.84
N ARG A 417 -9.67 23.54 -15.65
CA ARG A 417 -10.14 23.97 -16.97
C ARG A 417 -11.65 23.85 -17.05
N GLU A 418 -12.25 24.70 -17.87
CA GLU A 418 -13.66 24.62 -18.22
C GLU A 418 -13.87 23.53 -19.28
N GLU A 419 -14.89 22.72 -19.10
CA GLU A 419 -15.34 21.68 -20.04
C GLU A 419 -16.80 21.93 -20.43
N GLU A 420 -17.29 21.23 -21.45
CA GLU A 420 -18.65 21.39 -21.96
C GLU A 420 -19.74 21.22 -20.87
N ASN A 421 -19.48 20.31 -19.90
CA ASN A 421 -20.43 19.96 -18.84
C ASN A 421 -19.86 20.20 -17.41
N GLY A 422 -18.92 21.13 -17.23
CA GLY A 422 -18.37 21.39 -15.90
C GLY A 422 -16.93 21.86 -15.91
N LEU A 423 -16.15 21.29 -15.03
CA LEU A 423 -14.72 21.59 -14.85
C LEU A 423 -13.90 20.31 -14.91
N SER A 424 -12.66 20.38 -15.37
CA SER A 424 -11.65 19.36 -15.10
C SER A 424 -10.61 19.86 -14.12
N LEU A 425 -10.09 18.95 -13.31
CA LEU A 425 -8.98 19.15 -12.36
C LEU A 425 -7.84 18.21 -12.74
N GLU A 426 -6.72 18.78 -13.16
CA GLU A 426 -5.48 18.02 -13.39
C GLU A 426 -4.65 18.04 -12.10
N LEU A 427 -4.34 16.84 -11.58
CA LEU A 427 -3.49 16.61 -10.41
C LEU A 427 -2.40 15.59 -10.80
N GLY A 428 -1.24 16.07 -11.23
CA GLY A 428 -0.18 15.20 -11.78
C GLY A 428 -0.66 14.43 -13.02
N THR A 429 -0.71 13.11 -12.93
CA THR A 429 -1.21 12.23 -14.01
C THR A 429 -2.72 11.97 -13.95
N LEU A 430 -3.38 12.39 -12.88
CA LEU A 430 -4.83 12.24 -12.72
C LEU A 430 -5.57 13.39 -13.37
N THR A 431 -6.64 13.08 -14.08
CA THR A 431 -7.64 14.05 -14.54
C THR A 431 -8.98 13.68 -13.93
N LEU A 432 -9.52 14.60 -13.12
CA LEU A 432 -10.82 14.42 -12.49
C LEU A 432 -11.84 15.33 -13.19
N HIS A 433 -13.05 14.84 -13.39
CA HIS A 433 -14.16 15.60 -13.96
C HIS A 433 -15.07 16.07 -12.84
N GLY A 434 -15.40 17.35 -12.85
CA GLY A 434 -16.10 18.01 -11.75
C GLY A 434 -17.29 18.84 -12.19
N PHE A 435 -18.20 19.04 -11.26
CA PHE A 435 -19.36 19.89 -11.45
C PHE A 435 -19.58 20.79 -10.23
N HIS A 436 -20.22 21.92 -10.50
CA HIS A 436 -20.66 22.84 -9.46
C HIS A 436 -21.81 22.23 -8.67
N CYS A 437 -21.70 22.19 -7.35
CA CYS A 437 -22.74 21.68 -6.45
C CYS A 437 -23.65 22.81 -5.94
N ARG A 438 -23.09 23.78 -5.23
CA ARG A 438 -23.79 24.93 -4.66
C ARG A 438 -22.80 26.01 -4.27
N SER A 439 -23.15 27.27 -4.44
CA SER A 439 -22.31 28.42 -4.05
C SER A 439 -20.89 28.27 -4.59
N GLN A 440 -19.87 28.12 -3.75
CA GLN A 440 -18.47 27.96 -4.14
C GLN A 440 -17.97 26.51 -4.03
N HIS A 441 -18.87 25.52 -3.84
CA HIS A 441 -18.55 24.11 -3.66
C HIS A 441 -18.66 23.31 -4.96
N PHE A 442 -17.69 22.43 -5.15
CA PHE A 442 -17.53 21.54 -6.32
C PHE A 442 -17.28 20.11 -5.86
N LEU A 443 -17.64 19.15 -6.70
CA LEU A 443 -17.28 17.74 -6.54
C LEU A 443 -16.56 17.28 -7.80
N PHE A 444 -15.39 16.66 -7.64
CA PHE A 444 -14.60 16.07 -8.71
C PHE A 444 -14.55 14.57 -8.55
N THR A 445 -14.65 13.82 -9.65
CA THR A 445 -14.61 12.36 -9.68
C THR A 445 -13.57 11.85 -10.66
N GLU A 446 -12.96 10.72 -10.36
CA GLU A 446 -12.04 10.01 -11.23
C GLU A 446 -12.61 8.61 -11.50
N GLU A 447 -12.60 8.17 -12.77
CA GLU A 447 -13.29 6.93 -13.19
C GLU A 447 -12.34 5.89 -13.78
N HIS A 448 -11.09 6.24 -14.09
CA HIS A 448 -10.20 5.39 -14.89
C HIS A 448 -9.00 4.85 -14.11
N VAL A 449 -8.25 5.71 -13.44
CA VAL A 449 -7.02 5.35 -12.73
C VAL A 449 -7.32 4.96 -11.29
N LEU A 450 -8.15 5.77 -10.60
CA LEU A 450 -8.61 5.55 -9.22
C LEU A 450 -10.14 5.55 -9.17
N PRO A 451 -10.81 4.53 -9.74
CA PRO A 451 -12.27 4.50 -9.81
C PRO A 451 -12.93 4.66 -8.45
N GLY A 452 -13.88 5.59 -8.38
CA GLY A 452 -14.57 5.93 -7.15
C GLY A 452 -13.85 6.96 -6.28
N LEU A 453 -12.74 7.56 -6.74
CA LEU A 453 -12.16 8.73 -6.09
C LEU A 453 -13.09 9.92 -6.26
N GLU A 454 -13.54 10.49 -5.14
CA GLU A 454 -14.33 11.71 -5.08
C GLU A 454 -13.60 12.75 -4.25
N LEU A 455 -13.45 13.97 -4.78
CA LEU A 455 -12.80 15.08 -4.11
C LEU A 455 -13.77 16.25 -3.95
N GLU A 456 -14.11 16.57 -2.71
CA GLU A 456 -14.82 17.80 -2.40
C GLU A 456 -13.86 18.98 -2.51
N ALA A 457 -14.30 20.02 -3.17
CA ALA A 457 -13.52 21.22 -3.38
C ALA A 457 -14.33 22.50 -3.16
N GLU A 458 -13.62 23.60 -2.92
CA GLU A 458 -14.21 24.91 -2.64
C GLU A 458 -13.36 26.03 -3.24
N ALA A 459 -13.97 26.96 -3.97
CA ALA A 459 -13.31 28.16 -4.45
C ALA A 459 -13.29 29.25 -3.37
N GLU A 460 -12.12 29.74 -3.01
CA GLU A 460 -12.00 30.89 -2.12
C GLU A 460 -12.09 32.17 -2.95
N ILE A 461 -13.11 32.99 -2.66
CA ILE A 461 -13.44 34.21 -3.41
C ILE A 461 -13.29 35.39 -2.49
N ASP A 462 -12.53 36.42 -2.91
CA ASP A 462 -12.34 37.63 -2.14
C ASP A 462 -13.59 38.57 -2.23
N ARG A 463 -13.59 39.64 -1.43
CA ARG A 463 -14.69 40.61 -1.39
C ARG A 463 -14.94 41.36 -2.72
N LYS A 464 -14.01 41.24 -3.67
CA LYS A 464 -14.12 41.88 -5.02
C LYS A 464 -14.61 40.87 -6.05
N GLY A 465 -14.86 39.62 -5.67
CA GLY A 465 -15.30 38.53 -6.55
C GLY A 465 -14.15 37.80 -7.25
N ASN A 466 -12.89 38.03 -6.87
CA ASN A 466 -11.77 37.32 -7.48
C ASN A 466 -11.52 35.97 -6.77
N VAL A 467 -11.28 34.94 -7.52
CA VAL A 467 -10.85 33.63 -6.99
C VAL A 467 -9.37 33.70 -6.58
N THR A 468 -9.07 33.49 -5.31
CA THR A 468 -7.73 33.63 -4.73
C THR A 468 -7.07 32.26 -4.43
N ALA A 469 -7.88 31.24 -4.15
CA ALA A 469 -7.41 29.90 -3.87
C ALA A 469 -8.48 28.86 -4.22
N PHE A 470 -8.06 27.60 -4.27
CA PHE A 470 -8.92 26.44 -4.40
C PHE A 470 -8.58 25.44 -3.30
N LEU A 471 -9.57 25.07 -2.49
CA LEU A 471 -9.42 24.18 -1.36
C LEU A 471 -9.94 22.79 -1.74
N ILE A 472 -9.17 21.74 -1.56
CA ILE A 472 -9.52 20.37 -1.97
C ILE A 472 -9.31 19.40 -0.81
N ALA A 473 -10.26 18.50 -0.56
CA ALA A 473 -10.18 17.43 0.40
C ALA A 473 -9.35 16.25 -0.17
N LEU A 474 -8.01 16.39 -0.16
CA LEU A 474 -7.08 15.38 -0.71
C LEU A 474 -6.67 14.30 0.30
N GLU A 475 -6.83 14.54 1.58
CA GLU A 475 -6.55 13.57 2.64
C GLU A 475 -7.86 13.22 3.37
N PRO A 476 -8.38 11.98 3.19
CA PRO A 476 -9.71 11.60 3.73
C PRO A 476 -9.79 11.64 5.27
N THR A 477 -8.66 11.49 5.96
CA THR A 477 -8.61 11.49 7.42
C THR A 477 -8.38 12.87 8.02
N ASP A 478 -8.12 13.87 7.19
CA ASP A 478 -7.96 15.26 7.61
C ASP A 478 -9.31 16.01 7.55
N LYS A 479 -9.55 16.86 8.55
CA LYS A 479 -10.72 17.76 8.57
C LYS A 479 -10.50 19.02 7.73
N GLU A 480 -9.23 19.36 7.48
CA GLU A 480 -8.86 20.55 6.72
C GLU A 480 -8.63 20.18 5.25
N LYS A 481 -9.20 20.99 4.35
CA LYS A 481 -8.91 20.93 2.93
C LYS A 481 -7.54 21.53 2.64
N ILE A 482 -6.81 20.96 1.69
CA ILE A 482 -5.54 21.52 1.20
C ILE A 482 -5.81 22.76 0.36
N ARG A 483 -5.11 23.86 0.68
CA ARG A 483 -5.33 25.17 0.08
C ARG A 483 -4.30 25.48 -1.00
N PHE A 484 -4.72 25.41 -2.25
CA PHE A 484 -3.92 25.77 -3.43
C PHE A 484 -4.09 27.25 -3.76
N LEU A 485 -3.02 28.01 -3.76
CA LEU A 485 -3.03 29.43 -4.11
C LEU A 485 -3.06 29.62 -5.63
N LYS A 486 -3.90 30.51 -6.11
CA LYS A 486 -3.96 30.86 -7.53
C LYS A 486 -2.66 31.53 -7.98
N LYS A 487 -2.08 31.06 -9.10
CA LYS A 487 -0.87 31.62 -9.70
C LYS A 487 -1.15 32.88 -10.53
#